data_fd102fba8ab0d28120716caa329d2a60
#
_entry.id   fd102fba8ab0d28120716caa329d2a60
#
_cell.length_a   1.000
_cell.length_b   1.000
_cell.length_c   1.000
_cell.angle_alpha   90.00
_cell.angle_beta   90.00
_cell.angle_gamma   90.00
#
_symmetry.space_group_name_H-M   'P 1'
#
loop_
_entity.id
_entity.type
_entity.pdbx_description
1 polymer ?
#
loop_
_entity_poly.entity_id
_entity_poly.type
_entity_poly.pdbx_seq_one_letter_code
_entity_poly.pdbx_strand_id
1 'polypeptide(L)'
;MITVQDNSLQVAKNFERQVREQPQIVKTALGRTAEFVMGIIKQRTKQGVSADGNAFPAYSTKPYFFNITPRSATPTYKTFQGGYKEYRTFMGKQNNKPDLNFFGNMLSNITQKSSPTEAIIYFASKFENTKALGNQRKRKFFAIGQKEQQPIMNVFMKEYNKLSKI
;
A
#
# COMPACT_ATOMS: atom_id res chain seq x y z
N MET A 1 48.50 -3.71 -41.72
CA MET A 1 47.81 -2.43 -41.53
C MET A 1 46.75 -2.64 -40.50
N ILE A 2 46.81 -2.00 -39.32
CA ILE A 2 45.80 -2.14 -38.26
C ILE A 2 44.82 -0.97 -38.46
N THR A 3 43.58 -1.29 -38.79
CA THR A 3 42.51 -0.27 -38.91
C THR A 3 41.82 -0.14 -37.53
N VAL A 4 41.97 1.00 -36.89
CA VAL A 4 41.22 1.34 -35.66
C VAL A 4 39.86 1.87 -36.08
N GLN A 5 38.80 1.12 -35.80
CA GLN A 5 37.44 1.66 -35.96
C GLN A 5 37.12 2.58 -34.77
N ASP A 6 36.90 3.85 -35.05
CA ASP A 6 36.44 4.80 -34.06
C ASP A 6 34.93 4.70 -33.86
N ASN A 7 34.51 4.26 -32.70
CA ASN A 7 33.10 4.16 -32.29
C ASN A 7 32.69 5.22 -31.26
N SER A 8 33.54 6.23 -31.05
CA SER A 8 33.33 7.27 -30.03
C SER A 8 32.00 8.01 -30.20
N LEU A 9 31.58 8.30 -31.42
CA LEU A 9 30.32 8.96 -31.72
C LEU A 9 29.11 8.11 -31.33
N GLN A 10 29.17 6.79 -31.55
CA GLN A 10 28.12 5.86 -31.17
C GLN A 10 28.03 5.72 -29.64
N VAL A 11 29.17 5.67 -28.95
CA VAL A 11 29.26 5.64 -27.50
C VAL A 11 28.67 6.92 -26.91
N ALA A 12 29.04 8.10 -27.46
CA ALA A 12 28.48 9.39 -27.02
C ALA A 12 26.94 9.44 -27.16
N LYS A 13 26.40 9.04 -28.32
CA LYS A 13 24.95 8.99 -28.57
C LYS A 13 24.23 8.03 -27.61
N ASN A 14 24.81 6.88 -27.32
CA ASN A 14 24.24 5.95 -26.36
C ASN A 14 24.24 6.53 -24.95
N PHE A 15 25.31 7.21 -24.55
CA PHE A 15 25.41 7.88 -23.25
C PHE A 15 24.38 9.00 -23.12
N GLU A 16 24.26 9.88 -24.11
CA GLU A 16 23.25 10.96 -24.14
C GLU A 16 21.82 10.40 -24.03
N ARG A 17 21.53 9.29 -24.75
CA ARG A 17 20.25 8.61 -24.66
C ARG A 17 20.00 8.09 -23.25
N GLN A 18 20.96 7.41 -22.62
CA GLN A 18 20.84 6.90 -21.26
C GLN A 18 20.58 8.02 -20.26
N VAL A 19 21.33 9.11 -20.31
CA VAL A 19 21.14 10.26 -19.42
C VAL A 19 19.73 10.85 -19.58
N ARG A 20 19.22 10.96 -20.80
CA ARG A 20 17.89 11.49 -21.08
C ARG A 20 16.77 10.56 -20.60
N GLU A 21 16.96 9.25 -20.69
CA GLU A 21 15.94 8.25 -20.34
C GLU A 21 15.95 7.87 -18.85
N GLN A 22 17.04 8.13 -18.13
CA GLN A 22 17.21 7.81 -16.70
C GLN A 22 16.02 8.28 -15.82
N PRO A 23 15.53 9.53 -15.93
CA PRO A 23 14.44 10.01 -15.10
C PRO A 23 13.15 9.19 -15.29
N GLN A 24 12.84 8.79 -16.52
CA GLN A 24 11.66 7.98 -16.82
C GLN A 24 11.82 6.53 -16.35
N ILE A 25 13.01 5.97 -16.46
CA ILE A 25 13.34 4.64 -15.92
C ILE A 25 13.15 4.61 -14.42
N VAL A 26 13.73 5.59 -13.70
CA VAL A 26 13.58 5.70 -12.25
C VAL A 26 12.10 5.87 -11.84
N LYS A 27 11.37 6.77 -12.50
CA LYS A 27 9.94 6.96 -12.27
C LYS A 27 9.15 5.66 -12.40
N THR A 28 9.42 4.90 -13.46
CA THR A 28 8.72 3.63 -13.72
C THR A 28 9.08 2.56 -12.68
N ALA A 29 10.36 2.44 -12.32
CA ALA A 29 10.83 1.52 -11.29
C ALA A 29 10.21 1.86 -9.91
N LEU A 30 10.19 3.15 -9.54
CA LEU A 30 9.55 3.63 -8.32
C LEU A 30 8.04 3.33 -8.30
N GLY A 31 7.34 3.54 -9.41
CA GLY A 31 5.91 3.25 -9.53
C GLY A 31 5.60 1.76 -9.28
N ARG A 32 6.34 0.85 -9.93
CA ARG A 32 6.19 -0.60 -9.73
C ARG A 32 6.56 -1.04 -8.31
N THR A 33 7.58 -0.41 -7.74
CA THR A 33 7.95 -0.65 -6.34
C THR A 33 6.84 -0.20 -5.38
N ALA A 34 6.22 0.94 -5.63
CA ALA A 34 5.09 1.42 -4.83
C ALA A 34 3.88 0.47 -4.93
N GLU A 35 3.60 -0.11 -6.09
CA GLU A 35 2.56 -1.14 -6.25
C GLU A 35 2.86 -2.38 -5.40
N PHE A 36 4.11 -2.83 -5.37
CA PHE A 36 4.56 -3.91 -4.51
C PHE A 36 4.36 -3.58 -3.03
N VAL A 37 4.75 -2.38 -2.59
CA VAL A 37 4.54 -1.90 -1.21
C VAL A 37 3.06 -1.84 -0.85
N MET A 38 2.20 -1.36 -1.75
CA MET A 38 0.75 -1.38 -1.54
C MET A 38 0.22 -2.82 -1.36
N GLY A 39 0.75 -3.77 -2.11
CA GLY A 39 0.46 -5.20 -1.96
C GLY A 39 0.80 -5.72 -0.56
N ILE A 40 2.02 -5.43 -0.07
CA ILE A 40 2.48 -5.78 1.29
C ILE A 40 1.54 -5.19 2.34
N ILE A 41 1.26 -3.88 2.29
CA ILE A 41 0.39 -3.20 3.24
C ILE A 41 -1.00 -3.85 3.29
N LYS A 42 -1.60 -4.09 2.12
CA LYS A 42 -2.94 -4.70 2.02
C LYS A 42 -2.96 -6.12 2.57
N GLN A 43 -1.98 -6.94 2.19
CA GLN A 43 -1.90 -8.34 2.63
C GLN A 43 -1.68 -8.44 4.13
N ARG A 44 -0.69 -7.75 4.68
CA ARG A 44 -0.38 -7.71 6.11
C ARG A 44 -1.57 -7.23 6.94
N THR A 45 -2.23 -6.15 6.49
CA THR A 45 -3.41 -5.61 7.16
C THR A 45 -4.56 -6.63 7.21
N LYS A 46 -4.83 -7.35 6.12
CA LYS A 46 -5.83 -8.44 6.10
C LYS A 46 -5.46 -9.59 7.03
N GLN A 47 -4.18 -9.81 7.26
CA GLN A 47 -3.68 -10.79 8.23
C GLN A 47 -3.78 -10.31 9.68
N GLY A 48 -4.16 -9.05 9.91
CA GLY A 48 -4.28 -8.46 11.25
C GLY A 48 -2.94 -8.14 11.89
N VAL A 49 -1.92 -7.82 11.07
CA VAL A 49 -0.54 -7.57 11.51
C VAL A 49 -0.12 -6.13 11.20
N SER A 50 0.54 -5.48 12.16
CA SER A 50 1.09 -4.12 12.04
C SER A 50 2.39 -4.08 11.23
N ALA A 51 2.85 -2.89 10.87
CA ALA A 51 4.16 -2.69 10.23
C ALA A 51 5.33 -3.19 11.11
N ASP A 52 5.16 -3.18 12.41
CA ASP A 52 6.17 -3.66 13.37
C ASP A 52 6.12 -5.19 13.54
N GLY A 53 5.25 -5.90 12.80
CA GLY A 53 5.09 -7.36 12.87
C GLY A 53 4.19 -7.86 14.01
N ASN A 54 3.62 -6.97 14.82
CA ASN A 54 2.74 -7.33 15.94
C ASN A 54 1.30 -7.53 15.46
N ALA A 55 0.57 -8.42 16.12
CA ALA A 55 -0.87 -8.55 15.90
C ALA A 55 -1.61 -7.25 16.25
N PHE A 56 -2.64 -6.92 15.49
CA PHE A 56 -3.49 -5.79 15.83
C PHE A 56 -4.23 -6.01 17.16
N PRO A 57 -4.44 -4.95 17.95
CA PRO A 57 -5.32 -5.01 19.12
C PRO A 57 -6.70 -5.55 18.72
N ALA A 58 -7.23 -6.47 19.50
CA ALA A 58 -8.52 -7.13 19.26
C ALA A 58 -9.67 -6.13 19.05
N TYR A 59 -10.76 -6.60 18.44
CA TYR A 59 -11.97 -5.81 18.35
C TYR A 59 -12.58 -5.58 19.73
N SER A 60 -13.17 -4.39 19.93
CA SER A 60 -13.83 -4.04 21.17
C SER A 60 -15.01 -4.97 21.46
N THR A 61 -15.08 -5.44 22.71
CA THR A 61 -16.21 -6.17 23.27
C THR A 61 -17.07 -5.28 24.19
N LYS A 62 -16.73 -3.98 24.34
CA LYS A 62 -17.53 -3.06 25.15
C LYS A 62 -18.87 -2.79 24.48
N PRO A 63 -20.00 -2.83 25.22
CA PRO A 63 -21.32 -2.55 24.68
C PRO A 63 -21.36 -1.23 23.91
N TYR A 64 -21.98 -1.25 22.74
CA TYR A 64 -22.17 -0.09 21.90
C TYR A 64 -23.34 -0.27 20.93
N PHE A 65 -23.93 0.81 20.47
CA PHE A 65 -24.96 0.76 19.43
C PHE A 65 -24.37 1.05 18.06
N PHE A 66 -24.75 0.24 17.07
CA PHE A 66 -24.26 0.37 15.70
C PHE A 66 -25.42 0.42 14.70
N ASN A 67 -25.18 1.12 13.60
CA ASN A 67 -26.08 1.12 12.45
C ASN A 67 -26.05 -0.26 11.78
N ILE A 68 -27.17 -0.96 11.76
CA ILE A 68 -27.33 -2.29 11.13
C ILE A 68 -27.76 -2.21 9.67
N THR A 69 -28.12 -1.01 9.17
CA THR A 69 -28.43 -0.73 7.79
C THR A 69 -27.51 0.34 7.18
N PRO A 70 -26.15 0.14 7.19
CA PRO A 70 -25.18 1.19 6.89
C PRO A 70 -25.20 1.69 5.42
N ARG A 71 -25.96 1.02 4.55
CA ARG A 71 -26.13 1.42 3.14
C ARG A 71 -27.53 1.94 2.85
N SER A 72 -28.42 1.98 3.85
CA SER A 72 -29.77 2.52 3.72
C SER A 72 -29.78 4.02 3.89
N ALA A 73 -30.68 4.70 3.17
CA ALA A 73 -30.99 6.12 3.41
C ALA A 73 -31.61 6.35 4.79
N THR A 74 -32.30 5.33 5.33
CA THR A 74 -32.88 5.35 6.69
C THR A 74 -32.06 4.44 7.62
N PRO A 75 -31.17 5.01 8.48
CA PRO A 75 -30.33 4.21 9.35
C PRO A 75 -31.14 3.58 10.49
N THR A 76 -30.92 2.29 10.73
CA THR A 76 -31.48 1.55 11.86
C THR A 76 -30.34 1.19 12.82
N TYR A 77 -30.53 1.46 14.11
CA TYR A 77 -29.51 1.20 15.13
C TYR A 77 -29.94 0.06 16.05
N LYS A 78 -28.95 -0.75 16.47
CA LYS A 78 -29.11 -1.82 17.46
C LYS A 78 -27.96 -1.79 18.46
N THR A 79 -28.26 -2.05 19.73
CA THR A 79 -27.25 -2.24 20.77
C THR A 79 -26.68 -3.65 20.73
N PHE A 80 -25.36 -3.76 20.79
CA PHE A 80 -24.61 -5.01 20.86
C PHE A 80 -23.84 -5.06 22.17
N GLN A 81 -24.17 -6.02 23.03
CA GLN A 81 -23.54 -6.18 24.35
C GLN A 81 -22.08 -6.63 24.24
N GLY A 82 -21.75 -7.47 23.24
CA GLY A 82 -20.39 -7.87 22.89
C GLY A 82 -19.66 -6.85 21.98
N GLY A 83 -20.17 -5.63 21.86
CA GLY A 83 -19.54 -4.51 21.18
C GLY A 83 -19.31 -4.70 19.68
N TYR A 84 -18.22 -4.15 19.17
CA TYR A 84 -17.91 -4.20 17.74
C TYR A 84 -17.63 -5.63 17.24
N LYS A 85 -17.12 -6.50 18.11
CA LYS A 85 -16.90 -7.92 17.77
C LYS A 85 -18.21 -8.61 17.44
N GLU A 86 -19.24 -8.45 18.29
CA GLU A 86 -20.59 -9.00 18.08
C GLU A 86 -21.27 -8.39 16.84
N TYR A 87 -21.17 -7.06 16.68
CA TYR A 87 -21.68 -6.37 15.48
C TYR A 87 -21.11 -6.96 14.20
N ARG A 88 -19.81 -7.23 14.14
CA ARG A 88 -19.18 -7.86 12.96
C ARG A 88 -19.77 -9.22 12.66
N THR A 89 -19.99 -10.06 13.68
CA THR A 89 -20.66 -11.36 13.53
C THR A 89 -22.07 -11.20 12.97
N PHE A 90 -22.85 -10.28 13.54
CA PHE A 90 -24.20 -9.98 13.07
C PHE A 90 -24.23 -9.55 11.60
N MET A 91 -23.23 -8.79 11.16
CA MET A 91 -23.07 -8.33 9.77
C MET A 91 -22.43 -9.39 8.85
N GLY A 92 -22.25 -10.63 9.27
CA GLY A 92 -21.63 -11.70 8.50
C GLY A 92 -20.15 -11.46 8.20
N LYS A 93 -19.44 -10.69 9.07
CA LYS A 93 -18.01 -10.40 8.92
C LYS A 93 -17.18 -11.23 9.88
N GLN A 94 -15.96 -11.58 9.45
CA GLN A 94 -15.03 -12.26 10.34
C GLN A 94 -14.73 -11.35 11.57
N ASN A 95 -14.57 -11.97 12.75
CA ASN A 95 -14.42 -11.27 14.01
C ASN A 95 -13.27 -11.80 14.90
N ASN A 96 -12.54 -12.81 14.43
CA ASN A 96 -11.48 -13.44 15.19
C ASN A 96 -10.18 -12.60 15.20
N LYS A 97 -9.93 -11.83 14.15
CA LYS A 97 -8.79 -10.91 14.06
C LYS A 97 -9.19 -9.61 13.38
N PRO A 98 -8.64 -8.46 13.80
CA PRO A 98 -8.83 -7.20 13.10
C PRO A 98 -8.10 -7.22 11.75
N ASP A 99 -8.84 -6.98 10.67
CA ASP A 99 -8.34 -6.97 9.30
C ASP A 99 -8.54 -5.63 8.58
N LEU A 100 -9.14 -4.65 9.28
CA LEU A 100 -9.54 -3.34 8.78
C LEU A 100 -10.39 -3.41 7.51
N ASN A 101 -11.05 -4.56 7.29
CA ASN A 101 -11.83 -4.84 6.11
C ASN A 101 -13.30 -5.12 6.47
N PHE A 102 -14.12 -4.06 6.55
CA PHE A 102 -15.56 -4.23 6.75
C PHE A 102 -16.31 -4.31 5.40
N PHE A 103 -16.12 -3.31 4.53
CA PHE A 103 -16.64 -3.28 3.16
C PHE A 103 -15.54 -3.30 2.09
N GLY A 104 -14.28 -3.32 2.48
CA GLY A 104 -13.14 -3.31 1.56
C GLY A 104 -12.70 -1.93 1.07
N ASN A 105 -13.53 -0.91 1.21
CA ASN A 105 -13.34 0.40 0.59
C ASN A 105 -12.02 1.09 1.01
N MET A 106 -11.65 1.03 2.29
CA MET A 106 -10.44 1.71 2.77
C MET A 106 -9.18 1.14 2.12
N LEU A 107 -9.00 -0.19 2.15
CA LEU A 107 -7.79 -0.81 1.58
C LEU A 107 -7.77 -0.78 0.05
N SER A 108 -8.93 -0.83 -0.62
CA SER A 108 -9.00 -0.69 -2.07
C SER A 108 -8.70 0.72 -2.55
N ASN A 109 -8.88 1.73 -1.69
CA ASN A 109 -8.68 3.14 -2.00
C ASN A 109 -7.20 3.59 -1.90
N ILE A 110 -6.29 2.69 -1.46
CA ILE A 110 -4.85 2.96 -1.48
C ILE A 110 -4.38 3.00 -2.92
N THR A 111 -3.73 4.10 -3.29
CA THR A 111 -3.17 4.35 -4.62
C THR A 111 -1.77 4.96 -4.51
N GLN A 112 -1.11 5.19 -5.63
CA GLN A 112 0.21 5.80 -5.68
C GLN A 112 0.32 6.81 -6.82
N LYS A 113 1.29 7.70 -6.70
CA LYS A 113 1.84 8.50 -7.79
C LYS A 113 3.36 8.45 -7.71
N SER A 114 4.04 8.45 -8.85
CA SER A 114 5.50 8.44 -8.92
C SER A 114 6.04 9.60 -9.77
N SER A 115 7.22 10.06 -9.39
CA SER A 115 8.05 11.03 -10.09
C SER A 115 9.44 10.42 -10.29
N PRO A 116 10.37 11.10 -10.99
CA PRO A 116 11.76 10.63 -11.08
C PRO A 116 12.53 10.58 -9.75
N THR A 117 12.02 11.21 -8.70
CA THR A 117 12.70 11.35 -7.42
C THR A 117 12.01 10.62 -6.28
N GLU A 118 10.69 10.35 -6.40
CA GLU A 118 9.91 9.75 -5.32
C GLU A 118 8.69 8.98 -5.82
N ALA A 119 8.18 8.07 -5.01
CA ALA A 119 6.84 7.52 -5.14
C ALA A 119 6.06 7.73 -3.85
N ILE A 120 4.85 8.28 -3.96
CA ILE A 120 3.98 8.59 -2.83
C ILE A 120 2.79 7.63 -2.86
N ILE A 121 2.56 6.91 -1.75
CA ILE A 121 1.39 6.06 -1.55
C ILE A 121 0.41 6.81 -0.65
N TYR A 122 -0.87 6.87 -1.05
CA TYR A 122 -1.89 7.66 -0.36
C TYR A 122 -3.28 7.06 -0.55
N PHE A 123 -4.29 7.64 0.14
CA PHE A 123 -5.70 7.31 -0.05
C PHE A 123 -6.33 8.31 -1.01
N ALA A 124 -6.89 7.87 -2.12
CA ALA A 124 -7.48 8.74 -3.13
C ALA A 124 -8.70 9.51 -2.61
N SER A 125 -9.49 8.90 -1.71
CA SER A 125 -10.67 9.53 -1.09
C SER A 125 -10.33 10.15 0.26
N LYS A 126 -10.72 11.42 0.47
CA LYS A 126 -10.61 12.11 1.77
C LYS A 126 -11.33 11.35 2.89
N PHE A 127 -12.50 10.76 2.60
CA PHE A 127 -13.27 9.98 3.56
C PHE A 127 -12.54 8.71 4.00
N GLU A 128 -11.95 7.96 3.07
CA GLU A 128 -11.18 6.76 3.38
C GLU A 128 -9.87 7.11 4.09
N ASN A 129 -9.24 8.24 3.76
CA ASN A 129 -8.07 8.75 4.47
C ASN A 129 -8.39 9.07 5.94
N THR A 130 -9.54 9.69 6.24
CA THR A 130 -9.98 9.95 7.62
C THR A 130 -10.15 8.66 8.41
N LYS A 131 -10.75 7.63 7.83
CA LYS A 131 -10.84 6.29 8.44
C LYS A 131 -9.47 5.68 8.69
N ALA A 132 -8.57 5.80 7.71
CA ALA A 132 -7.21 5.29 7.80
C ALA A 132 -6.44 5.96 8.95
N LEU A 133 -6.52 7.27 9.09
CA LEU A 133 -5.90 8.02 10.20
C LEU A 133 -6.42 7.57 11.57
N GLY A 134 -7.74 7.36 11.70
CA GLY A 134 -8.35 6.84 12.94
C GLY A 134 -7.85 5.43 13.29
N ASN A 135 -7.66 4.57 12.29
CA ASN A 135 -7.11 3.22 12.49
C ASN A 135 -5.60 3.23 12.74
N GLN A 136 -4.84 4.10 12.06
CA GLN A 136 -3.39 4.20 12.18
C GLN A 136 -2.93 4.45 13.63
N ARG A 137 -3.69 5.26 14.38
CA ARG A 137 -3.40 5.56 15.80
C ARG A 137 -3.41 4.30 16.69
N LYS A 138 -4.23 3.33 16.36
CA LYS A 138 -4.41 2.09 17.15
C LYS A 138 -3.69 0.90 16.53
N ARG A 139 -3.48 0.92 15.22
CA ARG A 139 -2.95 -0.20 14.42
C ARG A 139 -2.06 0.39 13.35
N LYS A 140 -0.77 0.38 13.55
CA LYS A 140 0.23 0.93 12.63
C LYS A 140 0.27 0.09 11.33
N PHE A 141 -0.77 0.21 10.51
CA PHE A 141 -0.93 -0.60 9.31
C PHE A 141 -0.35 0.06 8.06
N PHE A 142 -0.45 1.40 7.95
CA PHE A 142 0.00 2.18 6.80
C PHE A 142 1.41 2.70 7.04
N ALA A 143 2.37 1.80 7.01
CA ALA A 143 3.80 2.07 7.15
C ALA A 143 4.59 0.91 6.55
N ILE A 144 5.87 1.13 6.28
CA ILE A 144 6.84 0.10 5.88
C ILE A 144 7.51 -0.41 7.16
N GLY A 145 7.48 -1.73 7.37
CA GLY A 145 8.16 -2.39 8.47
C GLY A 145 9.66 -2.59 8.18
N GLN A 146 10.46 -2.71 9.23
CA GLN A 146 11.91 -2.90 9.08
C GLN A 146 12.25 -4.14 8.23
N LYS A 147 11.52 -5.25 8.41
CA LYS A 147 11.72 -6.49 7.65
C LYS A 147 11.31 -6.38 6.17
N GLU A 148 10.55 -5.35 5.81
CA GLU A 148 10.05 -5.11 4.46
C GLU A 148 11.01 -4.25 3.63
N GLN A 149 11.92 -3.51 4.25
CA GLN A 149 12.81 -2.57 3.56
C GLN A 149 13.70 -3.26 2.53
N GLN A 150 14.36 -4.36 2.91
CA GLN A 150 15.25 -5.07 1.99
C GLN A 150 14.50 -5.70 0.81
N PRO A 151 13.37 -6.41 0.98
CA PRO A 151 12.54 -6.86 -0.14
C PRO A 151 12.10 -5.73 -1.08
N ILE A 152 11.73 -4.56 -0.54
CA ILE A 152 11.33 -3.39 -1.32
C ILE A 152 12.51 -2.88 -2.16
N MET A 153 13.69 -2.75 -1.56
CA MET A 153 14.90 -2.36 -2.27
C MET A 153 15.26 -3.35 -3.39
N ASN A 154 15.15 -4.63 -3.12
CA ASN A 154 15.42 -5.66 -4.12
C ASN A 154 14.46 -5.57 -5.32
N VAL A 155 13.18 -5.28 -5.08
CA VAL A 155 12.20 -5.05 -6.16
C VAL A 155 12.56 -3.81 -6.95
N PHE A 156 12.91 -2.70 -6.31
CA PHE A 156 13.34 -1.49 -7.01
C PHE A 156 14.54 -1.76 -7.90
N MET A 157 15.59 -2.38 -7.37
CA MET A 157 16.82 -2.69 -8.14
C MET A 157 16.53 -3.63 -9.32
N LYS A 158 15.68 -4.64 -9.11
CA LYS A 158 15.25 -5.55 -10.18
C LYS A 158 14.55 -4.81 -11.31
N GLU A 159 13.57 -3.96 -10.98
CA GLU A 159 12.81 -3.20 -11.98
C GLU A 159 13.68 -2.15 -12.67
N TYR A 160 14.52 -1.45 -11.94
CA TYR A 160 15.49 -0.50 -12.50
C TYR A 160 16.44 -1.19 -13.49
N ASN A 161 17.10 -2.30 -13.08
CA ASN A 161 18.04 -3.03 -13.93
C ASN A 161 17.37 -3.62 -15.18
N LYS A 162 16.09 -4.04 -15.06
CA LYS A 162 15.32 -4.53 -16.20
C LYS A 162 15.05 -3.44 -17.23
N LEU A 163 14.78 -2.21 -16.77
CA LEU A 163 14.44 -1.06 -17.63
C LEU A 163 15.69 -0.37 -18.19
N SER A 164 16.82 -0.42 -17.49
CA SER A 164 18.09 0.19 -17.91
C SER A 164 18.91 -0.69 -18.86
N LYS A 165 18.53 -1.96 -19.04
CA LYS A 165 19.16 -2.86 -20.05
C LYS A 165 18.54 -2.57 -21.42
N ILE A 166 19.04 -1.55 -22.08
CA ILE A 166 18.75 -1.24 -23.49
C ILE A 166 20.03 -1.37 -24.30
#